data_ecc57a6935adbf605c63f410048e031b
#
_entry.id   ecc57a6935adbf605c63f410048e031b
#
_cell.length_a   1.000
_cell.length_b   1.000
_cell.length_c   1.000
_cell.angle_alpha   90.00
_cell.angle_beta   90.00
_cell.angle_gamma   90.00
#
_symmetry.space_group_name_H-M   'P 1'
#
loop_
_entity.id
_entity.type
_entity.pdbx_description
1 polymer ?
#
loop_
_entity_poly.entity_id
_entity_poly.type
_entity_poly.pdbx_seq_one_letter_code
_entity_poly.pdbx_strand_id
1 'polypeptide(L)'
;MASKKQQKLELTWIGKGEEPTLEPRILIENPEYSYGDSDSDNMLIHGDNLLALKALEQDYAGKVKCIYIDPPYNTGTAFEVYDDGLEHSIWLGLMNQRLKLLR
;
A
#
# COMPACT_ATOMS: atom_id res chain seq x y z
N MET A 1 36.85 -23.78 -0.62
CA MET A 1 35.92 -23.57 -1.75
C MET A 1 35.42 -22.13 -1.75
N ALA A 2 35.63 -21.45 -2.84
CA ALA A 2 35.09 -20.10 -2.99
C ALA A 2 33.57 -20.20 -3.17
N SER A 3 32.81 -19.55 -2.30
CA SER A 3 31.37 -19.40 -2.49
C SER A 3 31.11 -18.56 -3.74
N LYS A 4 30.29 -19.05 -4.66
CA LYS A 4 29.86 -18.23 -5.80
C LYS A 4 29.08 -17.01 -5.25
N LYS A 5 29.59 -15.81 -5.53
CA LYS A 5 28.82 -14.59 -5.27
C LYS A 5 27.56 -14.64 -6.11
N GLN A 6 26.41 -14.67 -5.46
CA GLN A 6 25.15 -14.54 -6.17
C GLN A 6 25.02 -13.12 -6.71
N GLN A 7 24.75 -13.01 -8.00
CA GLN A 7 24.42 -11.72 -8.58
C GLN A 7 23.00 -11.37 -8.18
N LYS A 8 22.83 -10.17 -7.66
CA LYS A 8 21.53 -9.66 -7.24
C LYS A 8 21.20 -8.41 -8.04
N LEU A 9 20.01 -8.42 -8.63
CA LEU A 9 19.45 -7.22 -9.24
C LEU A 9 18.48 -6.59 -8.26
N GLU A 10 18.57 -5.30 -8.10
CA GLU A 10 17.71 -4.56 -7.17
C GLU A 10 17.23 -3.26 -7.82
N LEU A 11 15.92 -3.04 -7.76
CA LEU A 11 15.34 -1.77 -8.12
C LEU A 11 15.53 -0.81 -6.96
N THR A 12 16.14 0.32 -7.22
CA THR A 12 16.35 1.35 -6.21
C THR A 12 15.83 2.71 -6.70
N TRP A 13 15.50 3.59 -5.76
CA TRP A 13 14.99 4.92 -6.02
C TRP A 13 15.30 5.84 -4.83
N ILE A 14 15.14 7.14 -5.02
CA ILE A 14 15.33 8.12 -3.95
C ILE A 14 14.28 7.91 -2.86
N GLY A 15 14.72 7.75 -1.61
CA GLY A 15 13.83 7.53 -0.46
C GLY A 15 13.51 6.08 -0.16
N LYS A 16 14.04 5.13 -0.94
CA LYS A 16 13.83 3.70 -0.65
C LYS A 16 14.41 3.35 0.72
N GLY A 17 13.59 2.72 1.55
CA GLY A 17 13.98 2.33 2.91
C GLY A 17 13.86 3.44 3.95
N GLU A 18 13.48 4.64 3.54
CA GLU A 18 13.30 5.80 4.43
C GLU A 18 11.83 6.07 4.75
N GLU A 19 10.95 5.14 4.41
CA GLU A 19 9.53 5.29 4.66
C GLU A 19 9.24 5.38 6.17
N PRO A 20 8.35 6.30 6.59
CA PRO A 20 8.03 6.44 8.00
C PRO A 20 7.32 5.20 8.53
N THR A 21 7.55 4.88 9.79
CA THR A 21 6.82 3.82 10.49
C THR A 21 5.36 4.22 10.62
N LEU A 22 4.46 3.34 10.19
CA LEU A 22 3.03 3.59 10.30
C LEU A 22 2.54 3.31 11.70
N GLU A 23 1.79 4.25 12.28
CA GLU A 23 1.09 4.02 13.54
C GLU A 23 -0.10 3.08 13.31
N PRO A 24 -0.38 2.18 14.26
CA PRO A 24 -1.58 1.36 14.19
C PRO A 24 -2.83 2.22 14.18
N ARG A 25 -3.79 1.86 13.33
CA ARG A 25 -5.09 2.51 13.23
C ARG A 25 -6.17 1.46 13.43
N ILE A 26 -7.35 1.91 13.84
CA ILE A 26 -8.53 1.07 13.95
C ILE A 26 -9.58 1.53 12.94
N LEU A 27 -10.37 0.58 12.46
CA LEU A 27 -11.53 0.88 11.64
C LEU A 27 -12.72 1.17 12.56
N ILE A 28 -13.44 2.25 12.28
CA ILE A 28 -14.63 2.62 13.02
C ILE A 28 -15.82 2.56 12.07
N GLU A 29 -16.83 1.78 12.42
CA GLU A 29 -18.05 1.71 11.62
C GLU A 29 -18.77 3.04 11.65
N ASN A 30 -19.24 3.47 10.48
CA ASN A 30 -20.12 4.62 10.37
C ASN A 30 -21.53 4.11 10.04
N PRO A 31 -22.42 4.01 11.05
CA PRO A 31 -23.76 3.45 10.86
C PRO A 31 -24.61 4.24 9.87
N GLU A 32 -24.37 5.53 9.72
CA GLU A 32 -25.09 6.38 8.79
C GLU A 32 -24.94 5.94 7.34
N TYR A 33 -23.76 5.38 7.01
CA TYR A 33 -23.44 4.89 5.66
C TYR A 33 -23.48 3.38 5.54
N SER A 34 -23.80 2.67 6.61
CA SER A 34 -23.90 1.22 6.62
C SER A 34 -25.30 0.76 6.28
N TYR A 35 -25.43 -0.26 5.43
CA TYR A 35 -26.73 -0.79 5.05
C TYR A 35 -26.60 -2.28 4.68
N GLY A 36 -27.73 -2.95 4.64
CA GLY A 36 -27.79 -4.37 4.29
C GLY A 36 -27.70 -5.29 5.49
N ASP A 37 -27.24 -6.51 5.25
CA ASP A 37 -27.12 -7.53 6.28
C ASP A 37 -25.95 -7.22 7.23
N SER A 38 -26.25 -7.09 8.51
CA SER A 38 -25.25 -6.80 9.54
C SER A 38 -24.24 -7.94 9.74
N ASP A 39 -24.59 -9.15 9.33
CA ASP A 39 -23.69 -10.30 9.42
C ASP A 39 -22.73 -10.41 8.21
N SER A 40 -22.87 -9.51 7.24
CA SER A 40 -21.97 -9.44 6.10
C SER A 40 -20.61 -8.87 6.52
N ASP A 41 -19.54 -9.51 6.08
CA ASP A 41 -18.18 -9.01 6.29
C ASP A 41 -17.72 -8.04 5.19
N ASN A 42 -18.62 -7.63 4.32
CA ASN A 42 -18.29 -6.67 3.27
C ASN A 42 -18.09 -5.28 3.86
N MET A 43 -17.02 -4.63 3.45
CA MET A 43 -16.67 -3.30 3.98
C MET A 43 -16.24 -2.36 2.86
N LEU A 44 -16.67 -1.11 2.96
CA LEU A 44 -16.10 0.01 2.23
C LEU A 44 -15.36 0.87 3.25
N ILE A 45 -14.06 1.02 3.05
CA ILE A 45 -13.22 1.77 3.99
C ILE A 45 -12.88 3.12 3.36
N HIS A 46 -13.28 4.19 4.02
CA HIS A 46 -13.00 5.55 3.59
C HIS A 46 -11.82 6.13 4.36
N GLY A 47 -10.78 6.54 3.65
CA GLY A 47 -9.59 7.11 4.24
C GLY A 47 -8.35 6.89 3.38
N ASP A 48 -7.20 7.18 3.95
CA ASP A 48 -5.91 6.87 3.30
C ASP A 48 -5.75 5.35 3.26
N ASN A 49 -5.58 4.82 2.06
CA ASN A 49 -5.50 3.37 1.87
C ASN A 49 -4.28 2.73 2.54
N LEU A 50 -3.18 3.47 2.72
CA LEU A 50 -2.02 2.95 3.42
C LEU A 50 -2.34 2.69 4.89
N LEU A 51 -3.01 3.63 5.54
CA LEU A 51 -3.46 3.49 6.92
C LEU A 51 -4.55 2.43 7.06
N ALA A 52 -5.45 2.35 6.09
CA ALA A 52 -6.50 1.33 6.04
C ALA A 52 -5.89 -0.08 5.93
N LEU A 53 -4.93 -0.28 5.06
CA LEU A 53 -4.23 -1.56 4.93
C LEU A 53 -3.51 -1.94 6.22
N LYS A 54 -2.89 -0.98 6.88
CA LYS A 54 -2.25 -1.21 8.17
C LYS A 54 -3.26 -1.65 9.23
N ALA A 55 -4.44 -1.04 9.24
CA ALA A 55 -5.51 -1.43 10.16
C ALA A 55 -6.04 -2.84 9.88
N LEU A 56 -6.11 -3.25 8.61
CA LEU A 56 -6.57 -4.58 8.22
C LEU A 56 -5.58 -5.70 8.51
N GLU A 57 -4.31 -5.39 8.65
CA GLU A 57 -3.24 -6.37 8.79
C GLU A 57 -3.48 -7.34 9.95
N GLN A 58 -3.96 -6.85 11.08
CA GLN A 58 -4.18 -7.68 12.27
C GLN A 58 -5.20 -8.79 12.05
N ASP A 59 -6.29 -8.49 11.35
CA ASP A 59 -7.41 -9.42 11.20
C ASP A 59 -7.38 -10.22 9.91
N TYR A 60 -6.72 -9.70 8.88
CA TYR A 60 -6.81 -10.25 7.52
C TYR A 60 -5.48 -10.75 6.96
N ALA A 61 -4.35 -10.57 7.64
CA ALA A 61 -3.08 -11.07 7.16
C ALA A 61 -3.15 -12.59 6.93
N GLY A 62 -2.75 -13.02 5.74
CA GLY A 62 -2.78 -14.43 5.35
C GLY A 62 -4.16 -15.00 5.01
N LYS A 63 -5.21 -14.19 5.05
CA LYS A 63 -6.60 -14.64 4.81
C LYS A 63 -7.18 -14.21 3.48
N VAL A 64 -6.52 -13.30 2.78
CA VAL A 64 -7.03 -12.74 1.52
C VAL A 64 -6.65 -13.65 0.37
N LYS A 65 -7.62 -14.03 -0.44
CA LYS A 65 -7.42 -14.91 -1.61
C LYS A 65 -7.12 -14.15 -2.89
N CYS A 66 -7.66 -12.97 -3.05
CA CYS A 66 -7.52 -12.18 -4.26
C CYS A 66 -7.43 -10.71 -3.90
N ILE A 67 -6.51 -10.00 -4.55
CA ILE A 67 -6.32 -8.57 -4.38
C ILE A 67 -6.42 -7.93 -5.77
N TYR A 68 -7.37 -7.01 -5.91
CA TYR A 68 -7.51 -6.19 -7.11
C TYR A 68 -7.13 -4.76 -6.77
N ILE A 69 -6.21 -4.19 -7.51
CA ILE A 69 -5.76 -2.81 -7.30
C ILE A 69 -5.79 -2.02 -8.60
N ASP A 70 -6.07 -0.74 -8.46
CA ASP A 70 -6.01 0.25 -9.54
C ASP A 70 -5.15 1.41 -9.05
N PRO A 71 -3.80 1.26 -9.12
CA PRO A 71 -2.90 2.29 -8.60
C PRO A 71 -2.92 3.52 -9.49
N PRO A 72 -2.56 4.69 -8.94
CA PRO A 72 -2.36 5.86 -9.79
C PRO A 72 -1.19 5.57 -10.73
N TYR A 73 -1.45 5.73 -12.02
CA TYR A 73 -0.40 5.66 -13.03
C TYR A 73 0.29 7.04 -13.10
N ASN A 74 1.57 7.04 -13.38
CA ASN A 74 2.37 8.26 -13.45
C ASN A 74 2.07 9.02 -14.75
N THR A 75 0.85 9.52 -14.87
CA THR A 75 0.33 10.20 -16.07
C THR A 75 0.26 11.71 -15.92
N GLY A 76 0.79 12.26 -14.82
CA GLY A 76 0.82 13.71 -14.57
C GLY A 76 -0.47 14.30 -14.01
N THR A 77 -1.54 13.51 -13.84
CA THR A 77 -2.83 14.02 -13.33
C THR A 77 -3.05 13.78 -11.84
N ALA A 78 -2.36 12.80 -11.25
CA ALA A 78 -2.51 12.41 -9.85
C ALA A 78 -1.41 12.96 -8.94
N PHE A 79 -0.37 13.55 -9.51
CA PHE A 79 0.76 14.13 -8.79
C PHE A 79 1.02 15.55 -9.26
N GLU A 80 1.56 16.37 -8.35
CA GLU A 80 2.10 17.67 -8.73
C GLU A 80 3.26 17.49 -9.72
N VAL A 81 3.55 18.54 -10.47
CA VAL A 81 4.63 18.49 -11.46
C VAL A 81 5.98 18.48 -10.74
N TYR A 82 6.60 17.32 -10.72
CA TYR A 82 7.98 17.14 -10.26
C TYR A 82 8.88 16.85 -11.46
N ASP A 83 10.18 17.00 -11.28
CA ASP A 83 11.08 16.52 -12.31
C ASP A 83 10.96 15.00 -12.47
N ASP A 84 11.25 14.46 -13.65
CA ASP A 84 10.95 13.06 -13.99
C ASP A 84 11.53 12.03 -13.01
N GLY A 85 12.76 12.23 -12.55
CA GLY A 85 13.40 11.29 -11.63
C GLY A 85 12.76 11.26 -10.26
N LEU A 86 12.38 12.42 -9.75
CA LEU A 86 11.72 12.55 -8.46
C LEU A 86 10.27 12.02 -8.51
N GLU A 87 9.59 12.24 -9.61
CA GLU A 87 8.25 11.74 -9.85
C GLU A 87 8.20 10.21 -9.82
N HIS A 88 9.13 9.55 -10.48
CA HIS A 88 9.25 8.09 -10.45
C HIS A 88 9.58 7.58 -9.04
N SER A 89 10.45 8.25 -8.32
CA SER A 89 10.80 7.88 -6.96
C SER A 89 9.61 8.00 -6.01
N ILE A 90 8.81 9.04 -6.13
CA ILE A 90 7.58 9.23 -5.34
C ILE A 90 6.60 8.10 -5.62
N TRP A 91 6.38 7.78 -6.89
CA TRP A 91 5.48 6.70 -7.29
C TRP A 91 5.94 5.33 -6.76
N LEU A 92 7.24 5.03 -6.90
CA LEU A 92 7.82 3.79 -6.41
C LEU A 92 7.72 3.68 -4.88
N GLY A 93 7.96 4.76 -4.16
CA GLY A 93 7.81 4.81 -2.72
C GLY A 93 6.36 4.55 -2.29
N LEU A 94 5.41 5.19 -2.96
CA LEU A 94 3.99 5.01 -2.70
C LEU A 94 3.56 3.56 -2.92
N MET A 95 3.97 2.96 -4.03
CA MET A 95 3.63 1.57 -4.37
C MET A 95 4.32 0.57 -3.44
N ASN A 96 5.59 0.79 -3.13
CA ASN A 96 6.37 -0.11 -2.29
C ASN A 96 5.76 -0.28 -0.90
N GLN A 97 5.35 0.81 -0.27
CA GLN A 97 4.72 0.76 1.05
C GLN A 97 3.44 -0.08 1.04
N ARG A 98 2.62 0.10 0.03
CA ARG A 98 1.35 -0.61 -0.11
C ARG A 98 1.53 -2.08 -0.47
N LEU A 99 2.43 -2.37 -1.40
CA LEU A 99 2.71 -3.75 -1.81
C LEU A 99 3.29 -4.58 -0.67
N LYS A 100 4.08 -4.00 0.22
CA LYS A 100 4.57 -4.69 1.40
C LYS A 100 3.44 -5.12 2.34
N LEU A 101 2.42 -4.29 2.50
CA LEU A 101 1.26 -4.63 3.33
C LEU A 101 0.33 -5.63 2.63
N LEU A 102 0.24 -5.57 1.31
CA LEU A 102 -0.58 -6.48 0.51
C LEU A 102 0.02 -7.87 0.37
N ARG A 103 1.31 -8.00 0.54
CA ARG A 103 2.02 -9.27 0.47
C ARG A 103 1.64 -10.17 1.65
#